data_67eeadfe7a350d55cb57dd8dc0d041ff
#
_entry.id   67eeadfe7a350d55cb57dd8dc0d041ff
#
_cell.length_a   1.000
_cell.length_b   1.000
_cell.length_c   1.000
_cell.angle_alpha   90.00
_cell.angle_beta   90.00
_cell.angle_gamma   90.00
#
_symmetry.space_group_name_H-M   'P 1'
#
loop_
_entity.id
_entity.type
_entity.pdbx_description
1 polymer ?
#
loop_
_entity_poly.entity_id
_entity_poly.type
_entity_poly.pdbx_seq_one_letter_code
_entity_poly.pdbx_strand_id
1 'polypeptide(L)'
;MRLKFSTVFGSFLLIAFLSSCTPSVLDVTLYTTDIEAANEGEVFEVPVRASFTMYSDDDGELETATVIAEKYLAPDSVFSQSSGDWGETLVIETTIPIGTLDNIQNYLASNNRVAVLLVENTGELEVSLNSTDFADALNSELSDINFMLGFELPGDSTNFRVISDNRNNVQVDATAVFVSEKPYLYFSKTLERRDEAEIVFKGTSDSVYSEINPIIYVNFQ
;
A
#
# COMPACT_ATOMS: atom_id res chain seq x y z
N MET A 1 -36.77 -33.35 43.70
CA MET A 1 -36.33 -32.02 43.33
C MET A 1 -35.19 -32.16 42.33
N ARG A 2 -35.48 -32.09 41.02
CA ARG A 2 -34.47 -32.29 39.95
C ARG A 2 -34.16 -30.92 39.36
N LEU A 3 -32.94 -30.41 39.60
CA LEU A 3 -32.40 -29.23 38.94
C LEU A 3 -32.11 -29.57 37.49
N LYS A 4 -32.78 -28.88 36.57
CA LYS A 4 -32.41 -28.87 35.14
C LYS A 4 -31.31 -27.83 34.95
N PHE A 5 -30.09 -28.31 34.66
CA PHE A 5 -29.03 -27.49 34.12
C PHE A 5 -29.39 -27.17 32.66
N SER A 6 -29.77 -25.94 32.41
CA SER A 6 -29.95 -25.40 31.06
C SER A 6 -28.58 -25.03 30.50
N THR A 7 -28.24 -25.71 29.47
CA THR A 7 -27.01 -25.55 28.70
C THR A 7 -27.13 -24.23 27.91
N VAL A 8 -26.52 -23.14 28.42
CA VAL A 8 -26.20 -21.94 27.65
C VAL A 8 -24.75 -22.09 27.21
N PHE A 9 -24.55 -22.92 26.19
CA PHE A 9 -23.29 -23.02 25.48
C PHE A 9 -23.61 -22.83 24.00
N GLY A 10 -23.37 -21.68 23.47
CA GLY A 10 -23.53 -21.49 22.04
C GLY A 10 -23.81 -20.07 21.64
N SER A 11 -22.93 -19.15 21.90
CA SER A 11 -22.87 -17.86 21.16
C SER A 11 -21.63 -17.06 21.56
N PHE A 12 -20.46 -17.70 21.59
CA PHE A 12 -19.20 -16.98 21.84
C PHE A 12 -18.08 -17.50 20.92
N LEU A 13 -18.39 -17.68 19.65
CA LEU A 13 -17.34 -18.05 18.70
C LEU A 13 -17.68 -17.58 17.28
N LEU A 14 -17.95 -16.31 17.12
CA LEU A 14 -18.05 -15.71 15.78
C LEU A 14 -17.66 -14.22 15.83
N ILE A 15 -16.58 -13.91 16.57
CA ILE A 15 -15.87 -12.64 16.45
C ILE A 15 -14.43 -13.00 16.18
N ALA A 16 -14.18 -13.54 14.99
CA ALA A 16 -12.83 -13.71 14.51
C ALA A 16 -12.91 -13.55 13.00
N PHE A 17 -12.07 -12.66 12.52
CA PHE A 17 -11.83 -12.37 11.11
C PHE A 17 -12.81 -11.43 10.41
N LEU A 18 -12.97 -10.23 10.95
CA LEU A 18 -13.13 -9.05 10.13
C LEU A 18 -11.73 -8.66 9.64
N SER A 19 -11.14 -9.44 8.77
CA SER A 19 -10.01 -8.97 7.98
C SER A 19 -10.63 -8.19 6.83
N SER A 20 -10.64 -6.85 6.94
CA SER A 20 -10.68 -6.00 5.76
C SER A 20 -9.64 -6.57 4.76
N CYS A 21 -9.96 -6.60 3.47
CA CYS A 21 -8.99 -7.03 2.46
C CYS A 21 -7.89 -5.96 2.34
N THR A 22 -6.98 -5.94 3.32
CA THR A 22 -5.73 -5.18 3.19
C THR A 22 -4.84 -5.88 2.17
N PRO A 23 -4.12 -5.13 1.33
CA PRO A 23 -3.09 -5.75 0.50
C PRO A 23 -2.13 -6.53 1.40
N SER A 24 -1.96 -7.82 1.16
CA SER A 24 -0.96 -8.63 1.86
C SER A 24 0.46 -8.12 1.56
N VAL A 25 0.66 -7.61 0.33
CA VAL A 25 1.91 -6.98 -0.10
C VAL A 25 1.59 -5.81 -1.02
N LEU A 26 2.25 -4.68 -0.78
CA LEU A 26 2.27 -3.52 -1.64
C LEU A 26 3.71 -3.20 -2.04
N ASP A 27 4.07 -3.41 -3.29
CA ASP A 27 5.40 -3.12 -3.83
C ASP A 27 5.36 -1.79 -4.58
N VAL A 28 6.19 -0.83 -4.18
CA VAL A 28 6.33 0.50 -4.79
C VAL A 28 7.74 0.63 -5.34
N THR A 29 7.88 0.92 -6.65
CA THR A 29 9.18 1.16 -7.28
C THR A 29 9.41 2.64 -7.51
N LEU A 30 10.50 3.18 -6.95
CA LEU A 30 10.88 4.58 -7.01
C LEU A 30 12.23 4.75 -7.69
N TYR A 31 12.30 5.65 -8.64
CA TYR A 31 13.58 6.13 -9.18
C TYR A 31 13.95 7.43 -8.50
N THR A 32 15.23 7.60 -8.20
CA THR A 32 15.70 8.81 -7.50
C THR A 32 15.51 10.08 -8.33
N THR A 33 15.55 9.99 -9.66
CA THR A 33 15.24 11.12 -10.57
C THR A 33 13.77 11.52 -10.50
N ASP A 34 12.83 10.57 -10.31
CA ASP A 34 11.40 10.89 -10.16
C ASP A 34 11.14 11.64 -8.86
N ILE A 35 11.83 11.25 -7.77
CA ILE A 35 11.74 11.94 -6.46
C ILE A 35 12.26 13.38 -6.58
N GLU A 36 13.42 13.57 -7.25
CA GLU A 36 14.02 14.89 -7.46
C GLU A 36 13.09 15.81 -8.27
N ALA A 37 12.55 15.31 -9.38
CA ALA A 37 11.65 16.05 -10.23
C ALA A 37 10.29 16.34 -9.55
N ALA A 38 9.78 15.40 -8.74
CA ALA A 38 8.59 15.61 -7.92
C ALA A 38 8.79 16.73 -6.88
N ASN A 39 9.97 16.82 -6.25
CA ASN A 39 10.33 17.93 -5.37
C ASN A 39 10.44 19.29 -6.12
N GLU A 40 10.80 19.27 -7.39
CA GLU A 40 10.84 20.44 -8.27
C GLU A 40 9.46 20.88 -8.76
N GLY A 41 8.41 20.12 -8.46
CA GLY A 41 7.01 20.46 -8.71
C GLY A 41 6.38 19.72 -9.89
N GLU A 42 7.01 18.69 -10.41
CA GLU A 42 6.39 17.80 -11.39
C GLU A 42 5.55 16.71 -10.71
N VAL A 43 4.61 16.12 -11.45
CA VAL A 43 3.85 14.95 -11.01
C VAL A 43 4.12 13.80 -11.97
N PHE A 44 4.55 12.67 -11.42
CA PHE A 44 4.83 11.45 -12.17
C PHE A 44 3.95 10.31 -11.67
N GLU A 45 3.74 9.32 -12.52
CA GLU A 45 3.10 8.06 -12.15
C GLU A 45 4.20 7.00 -11.93
N VAL A 46 4.26 6.44 -10.72
CA VAL A 46 5.25 5.41 -10.35
C VAL A 46 4.61 4.03 -10.26
N PRO A 47 5.31 2.96 -10.68
CA PRO A 47 4.76 1.61 -10.68
C PRO A 47 4.49 1.09 -9.28
N VAL A 48 3.32 0.47 -9.13
CA VAL A 48 2.89 -0.21 -7.91
C VAL A 48 2.30 -1.57 -8.26
N ARG A 49 2.62 -2.56 -7.44
CA ARG A 49 2.03 -3.89 -7.49
C ARG A 49 1.42 -4.21 -6.13
N ALA A 50 0.11 -4.41 -6.09
CA ALA A 50 -0.64 -4.79 -4.90
C ALA A 50 -1.09 -6.26 -5.00
N SER A 51 -0.95 -7.03 -3.91
CA SER A 51 -1.39 -8.42 -3.83
C SER A 51 -2.40 -8.58 -2.71
N PHE A 52 -3.53 -9.22 -3.01
CA PHE A 52 -4.62 -9.46 -2.06
C PHE A 52 -4.86 -10.97 -1.97
N THR A 53 -4.96 -11.50 -0.75
CA THR A 53 -5.34 -12.89 -0.53
C THR A 53 -6.84 -12.97 -0.33
N MET A 54 -7.54 -13.75 -1.17
CA MET A 54 -8.98 -13.96 -1.11
C MET A 54 -9.29 -15.36 -0.62
N TYR A 55 -10.22 -15.48 0.34
CA TYR A 55 -10.52 -16.78 0.99
C TYR A 55 -11.72 -17.52 0.40
N SER A 56 -12.55 -16.89 -0.40
CA SER A 56 -13.61 -17.56 -1.17
C SER A 56 -13.98 -16.72 -2.38
N ASP A 57 -14.31 -17.41 -3.46
CA ASP A 57 -14.88 -16.83 -4.64
C ASP A 57 -16.35 -17.30 -4.73
N ASP A 58 -17.27 -16.35 -4.52
CA ASP A 58 -18.62 -16.52 -5.03
C ASP A 58 -18.61 -15.95 -6.45
N ASP A 59 -18.93 -16.82 -7.43
CA ASP A 59 -18.86 -16.52 -8.86
C ASP A 59 -19.42 -15.14 -9.24
N GLY A 60 -18.53 -14.20 -9.59
CA GLY A 60 -18.88 -12.87 -10.09
C GLY A 60 -18.62 -11.70 -9.12
N GLU A 61 -18.35 -11.91 -7.85
CA GLU A 61 -17.99 -10.82 -6.92
C GLU A 61 -16.66 -10.17 -7.32
N LEU A 62 -15.67 -10.97 -7.69
CA LEU A 62 -14.36 -10.49 -8.11
C LEU A 62 -14.44 -9.68 -9.41
N GLU A 63 -15.23 -10.16 -10.41
CA GLU A 63 -15.42 -9.42 -11.65
C GLU A 63 -16.07 -8.06 -11.39
N THR A 64 -17.08 -8.02 -10.51
CA THR A 64 -17.75 -6.77 -10.11
C THR A 64 -16.79 -5.85 -9.35
N ALA A 65 -16.02 -6.38 -8.38
CA ALA A 65 -15.02 -5.63 -7.65
C ALA A 65 -13.94 -5.04 -8.56
N THR A 66 -13.49 -5.79 -9.56
CA THR A 66 -12.52 -5.31 -10.57
C THR A 66 -13.08 -4.12 -11.34
N VAL A 67 -14.31 -4.19 -11.83
CA VAL A 67 -14.99 -3.09 -12.56
C VAL A 67 -15.13 -1.83 -11.68
N ILE A 68 -15.35 -2.01 -10.38
CA ILE A 68 -15.39 -0.88 -9.44
C ILE A 68 -13.98 -0.31 -9.24
N ALA A 69 -12.98 -1.16 -9.01
CA ALA A 69 -11.60 -0.72 -8.78
C ALA A 69 -11.03 0.06 -9.97
N GLU A 70 -11.36 -0.32 -11.20
CA GLU A 70 -10.95 0.39 -12.43
C GLU A 70 -11.31 1.89 -12.44
N LYS A 71 -12.34 2.31 -11.70
CA LYS A 71 -12.73 3.74 -11.61
C LYS A 71 -11.75 4.57 -10.79
N TYR A 72 -10.96 3.94 -9.94
CA TYR A 72 -10.12 4.55 -8.92
C TYR A 72 -8.63 4.27 -9.09
N LEU A 73 -8.28 3.47 -10.09
CA LEU A 73 -6.91 3.12 -10.44
C LEU A 73 -6.49 3.81 -11.76
N ALA A 74 -5.23 3.64 -12.14
CA ALA A 74 -4.74 4.13 -13.42
C ALA A 74 -5.45 3.39 -14.58
N PRO A 75 -5.71 4.06 -15.72
CA PRO A 75 -6.45 3.46 -16.83
C PRO A 75 -5.79 2.24 -17.47
N ASP A 76 -4.49 2.06 -17.27
CA ASP A 76 -3.67 0.96 -17.77
C ASP A 76 -3.41 -0.13 -16.72
N SER A 77 -4.17 -0.11 -15.62
CA SER A 77 -4.06 -1.12 -14.56
C SER A 77 -4.35 -2.52 -15.10
N VAL A 78 -3.54 -3.48 -14.67
CA VAL A 78 -3.65 -4.90 -15.06
C VAL A 78 -4.02 -5.73 -13.85
N PHE A 79 -5.07 -6.52 -13.99
CA PHE A 79 -5.54 -7.45 -12.96
C PHE A 79 -5.17 -8.87 -13.37
N SER A 80 -4.59 -9.62 -12.43
CA SER A 80 -4.30 -11.04 -12.63
C SER A 80 -4.64 -11.82 -11.37
N GLN A 81 -5.07 -13.07 -11.57
CA GLN A 81 -5.48 -13.96 -10.50
C GLN A 81 -4.63 -15.22 -10.53
N SER A 82 -4.23 -15.69 -9.36
CA SER A 82 -3.53 -16.97 -9.22
C SER A 82 -4.13 -17.79 -8.09
N SER A 83 -4.35 -19.08 -8.34
CA SER A 83 -4.82 -20.01 -7.32
C SER A 83 -3.63 -20.61 -6.56
N GLY A 84 -3.68 -20.61 -5.24
CA GLY A 84 -2.68 -21.18 -4.35
C GLY A 84 -3.30 -22.19 -3.38
N ASP A 85 -2.47 -22.85 -2.57
CA ASP A 85 -2.90 -23.86 -1.59
C ASP A 85 -3.83 -23.31 -0.48
N TRP A 86 -3.83 -21.99 -0.30
CA TRP A 86 -4.53 -21.28 0.79
C TRP A 86 -5.61 -20.30 0.30
N GLY A 87 -5.99 -20.36 -0.95
CA GLY A 87 -6.97 -19.47 -1.57
C GLY A 87 -6.48 -18.85 -2.86
N GLU A 88 -7.20 -17.86 -3.32
CA GLU A 88 -6.88 -17.12 -4.53
C GLU A 88 -6.14 -15.83 -4.18
N THR A 89 -5.20 -15.44 -5.02
CA THR A 89 -4.47 -14.18 -4.89
C THR A 89 -4.81 -13.30 -6.09
N LEU A 90 -5.44 -12.16 -5.82
CA LEU A 90 -5.59 -11.09 -6.80
C LEU A 90 -4.33 -10.23 -6.78
N VAL A 91 -3.74 -10.02 -7.95
CA VAL A 91 -2.61 -9.10 -8.14
C VAL A 91 -3.06 -7.97 -9.06
N ILE A 92 -2.83 -6.74 -8.60
CA ILE A 92 -3.09 -5.52 -9.35
C ILE A 92 -1.76 -4.85 -9.63
N GLU A 93 -1.42 -4.70 -10.92
CA GLU A 93 -0.31 -3.87 -11.37
C GLU A 93 -0.87 -2.55 -11.85
N THR A 94 -0.45 -1.45 -11.25
CA THR A 94 -0.98 -0.10 -11.50
C THR A 94 0.10 0.95 -11.30
N THR A 95 -0.26 2.21 -11.42
CA THR A 95 0.60 3.34 -11.04
C THR A 95 -0.10 4.23 -10.03
N ILE A 96 0.70 4.95 -9.23
CA ILE A 96 0.22 6.00 -8.34
C ILE A 96 1.03 7.28 -8.56
N PRO A 97 0.42 8.46 -8.41
CA PRO A 97 1.14 9.71 -8.60
C PRO A 97 2.10 10.00 -7.45
N ILE A 98 3.27 10.57 -7.76
CA ILE A 98 4.24 11.14 -6.85
C ILE A 98 4.38 12.64 -7.11
N GLY A 99 4.40 13.47 -6.08
CA GLY A 99 4.57 14.92 -6.19
C GLY A 99 4.47 15.64 -4.85
N THR A 100 4.59 16.96 -4.87
CA THR A 100 4.31 17.78 -3.68
C THR A 100 2.80 17.85 -3.41
N LEU A 101 2.40 18.18 -2.18
CA LEU A 101 0.99 18.21 -1.77
C LEU A 101 0.13 19.07 -2.72
N ASP A 102 0.57 20.30 -3.04
CA ASP A 102 -0.19 21.22 -3.90
C ASP A 102 -0.38 20.67 -5.32
N ASN A 103 0.67 20.03 -5.87
CA ASN A 103 0.63 19.46 -7.22
C ASN A 103 -0.20 18.19 -7.28
N ILE A 104 -0.13 17.35 -6.25
CA ILE A 104 -0.98 16.15 -6.11
C ILE A 104 -2.45 16.55 -5.99
N GLN A 105 -2.81 17.58 -5.22
CA GLN A 105 -4.20 18.06 -5.13
C GLN A 105 -4.73 18.52 -6.49
N ASN A 106 -3.92 19.25 -7.25
CA ASN A 106 -4.28 19.68 -8.61
C ASN A 106 -4.44 18.49 -9.56
N TYR A 107 -3.56 17.50 -9.46
CA TYR A 107 -3.63 16.27 -10.25
C TYR A 107 -4.91 15.47 -9.94
N LEU A 108 -5.25 15.28 -8.67
CA LEU A 108 -6.43 14.53 -8.20
C LEU A 108 -7.75 15.23 -8.57
N ALA A 109 -7.75 16.53 -8.83
CA ALA A 109 -8.94 17.24 -9.31
C ALA A 109 -9.47 16.72 -10.66
N SER A 110 -8.64 15.99 -11.42
CA SER A 110 -8.99 15.43 -12.73
C SER A 110 -8.73 13.92 -12.83
N ASN A 111 -8.15 13.31 -11.80
CA ASN A 111 -7.74 11.91 -11.82
C ASN A 111 -8.08 11.25 -10.48
N ASN A 112 -8.95 10.26 -10.51
CA ASN A 112 -9.24 9.47 -9.32
C ASN A 112 -8.08 8.52 -9.05
N ARG A 113 -7.49 8.58 -7.85
CA ARG A 113 -6.44 7.67 -7.40
C ARG A 113 -6.62 7.37 -5.93
N VAL A 114 -6.59 6.11 -5.55
CA VAL A 114 -6.75 5.66 -4.15
C VAL A 114 -5.54 5.95 -3.28
N ALA A 115 -4.38 6.10 -3.88
CA ALA A 115 -3.13 6.32 -3.18
C ALA A 115 -2.25 7.34 -3.91
N VAL A 116 -1.38 7.98 -3.14
CA VAL A 116 -0.40 8.96 -3.65
C VAL A 116 0.90 8.84 -2.85
N LEU A 117 2.00 9.24 -3.46
CA LEU A 117 3.26 9.49 -2.78
C LEU A 117 3.46 11.00 -2.66
N LEU A 118 3.57 11.47 -1.43
CA LEU A 118 3.86 12.87 -1.15
C LEU A 118 5.35 13.05 -0.95
N VAL A 119 5.91 14.07 -1.60
CA VAL A 119 7.30 14.53 -1.43
C VAL A 119 7.28 15.85 -0.68
N GLU A 120 7.89 15.86 0.50
CA GLU A 120 8.03 17.05 1.34
C GLU A 120 9.51 17.35 1.58
N ASN A 121 9.89 18.62 1.55
CA ASN A 121 11.25 19.06 1.83
C ASN A 121 11.31 19.72 3.21
N THR A 122 11.70 18.95 4.20
CA THR A 122 11.87 19.39 5.60
C THR A 122 13.33 19.62 5.98
N GLY A 123 14.23 19.67 4.97
CA GLY A 123 15.69 19.67 5.12
C GLY A 123 16.32 18.39 4.53
N GLU A 124 15.54 17.34 4.49
CA GLU A 124 15.70 16.09 3.74
C GLU A 124 14.44 15.88 2.92
N LEU A 125 14.50 15.19 1.79
CA LEU A 125 13.30 14.83 1.05
C LEU A 125 12.62 13.65 1.72
N GLU A 126 11.45 13.89 2.26
CA GLU A 126 10.58 12.88 2.83
C GLU A 126 9.61 12.39 1.75
N VAL A 127 9.55 11.08 1.52
CA VAL A 127 8.60 10.43 0.61
C VAL A 127 7.70 9.55 1.44
N SER A 128 6.41 9.88 1.48
CA SER A 128 5.40 9.16 2.25
C SER A 128 4.28 8.61 1.37
N LEU A 129 3.83 7.38 1.68
CA LEU A 129 2.66 6.77 1.04
C LEU A 129 1.40 7.17 1.81
N ASN A 130 0.42 7.70 1.10
CA ASN A 130 -0.83 8.18 1.69
C ASN A 130 -2.04 7.68 0.90
N SER A 131 -3.13 7.34 1.60
CA SER A 131 -4.45 7.16 0.99
C SER A 131 -5.10 8.49 0.68
N THR A 132 -6.04 8.48 -0.25
CA THR A 132 -6.84 9.64 -0.65
C THR A 132 -8.31 9.44 -0.30
N ASP A 133 -9.13 10.48 -0.42
CA ASP A 133 -10.59 10.38 -0.26
C ASP A 133 -11.23 9.39 -1.26
N PHE A 134 -10.54 9.07 -2.36
CA PHE A 134 -10.98 8.06 -3.33
C PHE A 134 -10.85 6.64 -2.79
N ALA A 135 -9.98 6.38 -1.80
CA ALA A 135 -9.93 5.10 -1.11
C ALA A 135 -11.21 4.84 -0.31
N ASP A 136 -11.74 5.86 0.38
CA ASP A 136 -13.01 5.76 1.09
C ASP A 136 -14.19 5.55 0.13
N ALA A 137 -14.17 6.22 -1.02
CA ALA A 137 -15.21 6.03 -2.04
C ALA A 137 -15.15 4.61 -2.64
N LEU A 138 -13.96 4.10 -2.96
CA LEU A 138 -13.76 2.71 -3.40
C LEU A 138 -14.28 1.73 -2.34
N ASN A 139 -13.90 1.90 -1.07
CA ASN A 139 -14.32 1.04 0.02
C ASN A 139 -15.83 1.02 0.22
N SER A 140 -16.49 2.18 0.06
CA SER A 140 -17.94 2.27 0.11
C SER A 140 -18.60 1.45 -1.00
N GLU A 141 -18.13 1.54 -2.24
CA GLU A 141 -18.68 0.76 -3.36
C GLU A 141 -18.37 -0.74 -3.23
N LEU A 142 -17.19 -1.12 -2.74
CA LEU A 142 -16.83 -2.53 -2.53
C LEU A 142 -17.65 -3.17 -1.40
N SER A 143 -17.90 -2.44 -0.33
CA SER A 143 -18.71 -2.93 0.80
C SER A 143 -20.17 -3.20 0.44
N ASP A 144 -20.70 -2.54 -0.60
CA ASP A 144 -22.03 -2.81 -1.15
C ASP A 144 -22.14 -4.18 -1.83
N ILE A 145 -21.01 -4.71 -2.35
CA ILE A 145 -20.94 -6.07 -2.93
C ILE A 145 -20.78 -7.09 -1.80
N ASN A 146 -19.76 -6.91 -0.98
CA ASN A 146 -19.42 -7.77 0.13
C ASN A 146 -18.71 -6.92 1.20
N PHE A 147 -19.26 -6.91 2.43
CA PHE A 147 -18.74 -6.11 3.54
C PHE A 147 -17.29 -6.47 3.94
N MET A 148 -16.75 -7.61 3.45
CA MET A 148 -15.35 -8.01 3.66
C MET A 148 -14.40 -7.46 2.59
N LEU A 149 -14.93 -6.89 1.51
CA LEU A 149 -14.10 -6.25 0.49
C LEU A 149 -13.77 -4.83 0.94
N GLY A 150 -12.49 -4.50 0.91
CA GLY A 150 -11.99 -3.17 1.25
C GLY A 150 -10.56 -2.99 0.76
N PHE A 151 -10.16 -1.75 0.63
CA PHE A 151 -8.80 -1.36 0.26
C PHE A 151 -8.25 -0.44 1.35
N GLU A 152 -7.38 -0.98 2.19
CA GLU A 152 -6.73 -0.21 3.25
C GLU A 152 -5.23 -0.08 2.99
N LEU A 153 -4.70 1.13 3.18
CA LEU A 153 -3.28 1.40 3.10
C LEU A 153 -2.78 1.94 4.47
N PRO A 154 -1.56 1.62 4.86
CA PRO A 154 -0.63 0.69 4.21
C PRO A 154 -1.09 -0.75 4.39
N GLY A 155 -0.71 -1.65 3.45
CA GLY A 155 -1.00 -3.08 3.59
C GLY A 155 -0.23 -3.75 4.73
N ASP A 156 -0.40 -5.07 4.90
CA ASP A 156 0.35 -5.87 5.89
C ASP A 156 1.86 -5.75 5.70
N SER A 157 2.29 -5.56 4.44
CA SER A 157 3.67 -5.27 4.08
C SER A 157 3.71 -4.26 2.94
N THR A 158 4.41 -3.15 3.15
CA THR A 158 4.70 -2.16 2.11
C THR A 158 6.20 -2.16 1.82
N ASN A 159 6.57 -2.46 0.59
CA ASN A 159 7.94 -2.55 0.13
C ASN A 159 8.26 -1.35 -0.75
N PHE A 160 9.24 -0.53 -0.36
CA PHE A 160 9.83 0.47 -1.23
C PHE A 160 11.11 -0.10 -1.86
N ARG A 161 11.11 -0.18 -3.18
CA ARG A 161 12.31 -0.43 -3.98
C ARG A 161 12.80 0.88 -4.54
N VAL A 162 13.85 1.45 -3.95
CA VAL A 162 14.46 2.71 -4.38
C VAL A 162 15.65 2.40 -5.28
N ILE A 163 15.61 2.88 -6.52
CA ILE A 163 16.63 2.65 -7.54
C ILE A 163 17.34 3.98 -7.82
N SER A 164 18.67 3.99 -7.63
CA SER A 164 19.50 5.14 -7.98
C SER A 164 19.78 5.15 -9.49
N ASP A 165 19.14 6.05 -10.20
CA ASP A 165 19.40 6.33 -11.63
C ASP A 165 20.08 7.69 -11.84
N ASN A 166 20.29 8.45 -10.78
CA ASN A 166 20.99 9.72 -10.76
C ASN A 166 22.52 9.52 -10.96
N ARG A 167 23.21 10.61 -11.33
CA ARG A 167 24.67 10.64 -11.45
C ARG A 167 25.38 10.80 -10.11
N ASN A 168 24.73 11.45 -9.18
CA ASN A 168 25.24 11.69 -7.83
C ASN A 168 24.87 10.51 -6.92
N ASN A 169 25.65 10.35 -5.84
CA ASN A 169 25.27 9.43 -4.79
C ASN A 169 24.03 9.93 -4.07
N VAL A 170 23.17 8.99 -3.71
CA VAL A 170 21.92 9.28 -3.02
C VAL A 170 21.91 8.50 -1.71
N GLN A 171 21.71 9.17 -0.59
CA GLN A 171 21.50 8.51 0.69
C GLN A 171 20.02 8.25 0.89
N VAL A 172 19.68 7.02 1.27
CA VAL A 172 18.31 6.62 1.60
C VAL A 172 18.29 6.16 3.06
N ASP A 173 17.43 6.79 3.83
CA ASP A 173 17.25 6.52 5.25
C ASP A 173 15.80 6.10 5.53
N ALA A 174 15.60 5.22 6.51
CA ALA A 174 14.28 4.82 6.99
C ALA A 174 14.33 4.34 8.45
N THR A 175 13.20 4.39 9.13
CA THR A 175 13.09 3.96 10.52
C THR A 175 12.10 2.82 10.69
N ALA A 176 12.34 1.94 11.65
CA ALA A 176 11.46 0.82 12.00
C ALA A 176 11.12 -0.10 10.81
N VAL A 177 12.13 -0.50 10.05
CA VAL A 177 11.99 -1.24 8.79
C VAL A 177 12.67 -2.59 8.81
N PHE A 178 12.36 -3.41 7.80
CA PHE A 178 13.08 -4.64 7.51
C PHE A 178 13.85 -4.48 6.20
N VAL A 179 15.10 -4.96 6.20
CA VAL A 179 15.95 -5.03 5.01
C VAL A 179 16.55 -6.42 4.94
N SER A 180 16.33 -7.14 3.84
CA SER A 180 16.72 -8.55 3.70
C SER A 180 16.24 -9.39 4.91
N GLU A 181 14.97 -9.23 5.31
CA GLU A 181 14.30 -9.91 6.41
C GLU A 181 14.83 -9.57 7.83
N LYS A 182 15.78 -8.65 7.96
CA LYS A 182 16.33 -8.22 9.26
C LYS A 182 15.69 -6.91 9.71
N PRO A 183 15.28 -6.81 10.99
CA PRO A 183 14.72 -5.58 11.52
C PRO A 183 15.80 -4.53 11.79
N TYR A 184 15.51 -3.30 11.45
CA TYR A 184 16.33 -2.12 11.74
C TYR A 184 15.47 -1.04 12.41
N LEU A 185 15.92 -0.51 13.53
CA LEU A 185 15.34 0.70 14.12
C LEU A 185 15.65 1.93 13.28
N TYR A 186 16.83 1.95 12.68
CA TYR A 186 17.28 2.95 11.73
C TYR A 186 18.09 2.26 10.64
N PHE A 187 17.72 2.49 9.40
CA PHE A 187 18.40 2.03 8.20
C PHE A 187 18.95 3.23 7.47
N SER A 188 20.18 3.14 6.99
CA SER A 188 20.82 4.13 6.15
C SER A 188 21.70 3.44 5.12
N LYS A 189 21.55 3.82 3.86
CA LYS A 189 22.36 3.30 2.75
C LYS A 189 22.64 4.39 1.73
N THR A 190 23.89 4.55 1.37
CA THR A 190 24.29 5.36 0.20
C THR A 190 24.18 4.48 -1.04
N LEU A 191 23.43 4.95 -2.02
CA LEU A 191 23.27 4.32 -3.33
C LEU A 191 24.15 5.02 -4.33
N GLU A 192 25.02 4.25 -4.97
CA GLU A 192 25.73 4.68 -6.19
C GLU A 192 24.80 4.48 -7.40
N ARG A 193 25.17 5.02 -8.53
CA ARG A 193 24.39 4.86 -9.76
C ARG A 193 24.13 3.39 -10.09
N ARG A 194 22.88 3.01 -10.29
CA ARG A 194 22.31 1.66 -10.52
C ARG A 194 22.27 0.77 -9.28
N ASP A 195 22.60 1.30 -8.10
CA ASP A 195 22.31 0.60 -6.87
C ASP A 195 20.82 0.69 -6.53
N GLU A 196 20.37 -0.24 -5.71
CA GLU A 196 19.01 -0.24 -5.18
C GLU A 196 18.99 -0.49 -3.67
N ALA A 197 17.95 0.00 -3.01
CA ALA A 197 17.59 -0.37 -1.65
C ALA A 197 16.17 -0.92 -1.65
N GLU A 198 15.97 -2.06 -1.01
CA GLU A 198 14.66 -2.63 -0.74
C GLU A 198 14.38 -2.47 0.75
N ILE A 199 13.32 -1.72 1.06
CA ILE A 199 12.95 -1.30 2.42
C ILE A 199 11.52 -1.77 2.65
N VAL A 200 11.31 -2.61 3.66
CA VAL A 200 10.04 -3.23 3.97
C VAL A 200 9.48 -2.66 5.25
N PHE A 201 8.31 -2.04 5.17
CA PHE A 201 7.48 -1.68 6.30
C PHE A 201 6.47 -2.80 6.53
N LYS A 202 6.45 -3.37 7.73
CA LYS A 202 5.48 -4.41 8.10
C LYS A 202 4.44 -3.81 9.03
N GLY A 203 3.19 -3.83 8.58
CA GLY A 203 2.05 -3.64 9.44
C GLY A 203 1.96 -4.85 10.38
N THR A 204 1.90 -4.60 11.68
CA THR A 204 1.50 -5.64 12.63
C THR A 204 0.18 -5.20 13.20
N SER A 205 -0.85 -6.02 13.09
CA SER A 205 -2.21 -5.77 13.61
C SER A 205 -2.25 -5.40 15.11
N ASP A 206 -1.13 -5.59 15.82
CA ASP A 206 -0.99 -5.31 17.26
C ASP A 206 0.08 -4.25 17.59
N SER A 207 0.68 -3.58 16.61
CA SER A 207 1.76 -2.63 16.89
C SER A 207 1.27 -1.18 16.82
N VAL A 208 1.85 -0.36 17.71
CA VAL A 208 1.75 1.11 17.73
C VAL A 208 2.18 1.75 16.39
N TYR A 209 2.74 0.96 15.47
CA TYR A 209 3.22 1.37 14.15
C TYR A 209 2.18 1.23 13.02
N SER A 210 1.00 0.65 13.29
CA SER A 210 -0.08 0.52 12.29
C SER A 210 -0.72 1.86 11.88
N GLU A 211 -0.47 2.92 12.64
CA GLU A 211 -0.96 4.27 12.35
C GLU A 211 0.09 5.16 11.66
N ILE A 212 1.31 4.65 11.41
CA ILE A 212 2.39 5.44 10.82
C ILE A 212 2.45 5.12 9.32
N ASN A 213 2.23 6.12 8.50
CA ASN A 213 2.45 6.00 7.06
C ASN A 213 3.90 5.57 6.77
N PRO A 214 4.12 4.65 5.81
CA PRO A 214 5.47 4.31 5.38
C PRO A 214 6.21 5.53 4.83
N ILE A 215 7.35 5.85 5.44
CA ILE A 215 8.14 7.04 5.11
C ILE A 215 9.59 6.64 4.86
N ILE A 216 10.14 7.10 3.75
CA ILE A 216 11.58 7.06 3.48
C ILE A 216 12.12 8.48 3.34
N TYR A 217 13.38 8.67 3.71
CA TYR A 217 14.10 9.94 3.55
C TYR A 217 15.17 9.79 2.49
N VAL A 218 15.29 10.77 1.60
CA VAL A 218 16.20 10.75 0.47
C VAL A 218 17.03 12.03 0.44
N ASN A 219 18.36 11.87 0.42
CA ASN A 219 19.31 12.99 0.38
C ASN A 219 20.23 12.86 -0.83
N PHE A 220 20.24 13.85 -1.69
CA PHE A 220 21.12 13.94 -2.84
C PHE A 220 22.45 14.59 -2.40
N GLN A 221 23.61 13.92 -2.69
CA GLN A 221 24.96 14.35 -2.29
C GLN A 221 25.73 14.99 -3.44
#